data_7e784537318f206a831d378a800fb6c2
#
_entry.id   7e784537318f206a831d378a800fb6c2
#
_cell.length_a   1.000
_cell.length_b   1.000
_cell.length_c   1.000
_cell.angle_alpha   90.00
_cell.angle_beta   90.00
_cell.angle_gamma   90.00
#
_symmetry.space_group_name_H-M   'P 1'
#
loop_
_entity.id
_entity.type
_entity.pdbx_description
1 polymer ?
#
loop_
_entity_poly.entity_id
_entity_poly.type
_entity_poly.pdbx_seq_one_letter_code
_entity_poly.pdbx_strand_id
1 'polypeptide(L)'
;MKTLPLTLASLLLAASAAQAASGMDPAVLRRTVDAFLQVQSAGLPGKVAITVGNIDTRMNLAPCPAPEAFLMPGSKAWGKTTVGVRCAAPAQWTVYIQANVSVLGNYIAAATPLSQGQPILESQLATQQGDLTTLPASIATDKAQVVGRSSNVSISAGTPLRLDTLRSQPVVLNGQMVKLVTAGSGFRITAEGKAIANAAEGQVVQVRTPGGRSVSGIARAGGQVEVAF
;
A
#
# COMPACT_ATOMS: atom_id res chain seq x y z
N MET A 1 -41.25 63.09 64.52
CA MET A 1 -41.28 62.86 63.09
C MET A 1 -40.01 62.08 62.72
N LYS A 2 -40.08 60.76 62.52
CA LYS A 2 -38.94 59.96 62.13
C LYS A 2 -39.42 59.03 60.96
N THR A 3 -38.93 59.34 59.79
CA THR A 3 -39.21 58.56 58.54
C THR A 3 -38.28 57.42 58.48
N LEU A 4 -38.81 56.20 58.32
CA LEU A 4 -38.07 54.96 58.13
C LEU A 4 -37.94 54.66 56.62
N PRO A 5 -36.75 54.38 56.04
CA PRO A 5 -36.69 54.01 54.66
C PRO A 5 -36.84 52.45 54.49
N LEU A 6 -37.74 52.09 53.59
CA LEU A 6 -38.05 50.73 53.20
C LEU A 6 -37.00 50.23 52.16
N THR A 7 -36.08 49.37 52.56
CA THR A 7 -35.12 48.78 51.68
C THR A 7 -35.73 47.61 50.95
N LEU A 8 -35.89 47.73 49.62
CA LEU A 8 -36.37 46.74 48.72
C LEU A 8 -35.20 45.78 48.38
N ALA A 9 -35.19 44.54 48.92
CA ALA A 9 -34.20 43.53 48.60
C ALA A 9 -34.62 42.83 47.29
N SER A 10 -33.95 43.17 46.20
CA SER A 10 -34.12 42.50 44.90
C SER A 10 -33.45 41.14 44.92
N LEU A 11 -34.22 40.05 44.92
CA LEU A 11 -33.76 38.66 44.82
C LEU A 11 -33.48 38.34 43.33
N LEU A 12 -32.21 38.36 42.92
CA LEU A 12 -31.78 37.92 41.60
C LEU A 12 -31.86 36.38 41.54
N LEU A 13 -32.89 35.83 40.91
CA LEU A 13 -32.92 34.41 40.47
C LEU A 13 -31.93 34.24 39.33
N ALA A 14 -30.77 33.62 39.60
CA ALA A 14 -29.89 33.11 38.60
C ALA A 14 -30.52 31.86 37.95
N ALA A 15 -31.13 32.03 36.78
CA ALA A 15 -31.59 30.93 35.96
C ALA A 15 -30.36 30.21 35.39
N SER A 16 -29.94 29.10 36.00
CA SER A 16 -28.97 28.17 35.42
C SER A 16 -29.61 27.55 34.21
N ALA A 17 -29.26 28.01 33.01
CA ALA A 17 -29.60 27.33 31.76
C ALA A 17 -28.89 25.97 31.78
N ALA A 18 -29.63 24.91 32.09
CA ALA A 18 -29.19 23.55 31.86
C ALA A 18 -29.00 23.41 30.34
N GLN A 19 -27.75 23.47 29.87
CA GLN A 19 -27.41 23.04 28.50
C GLN A 19 -27.75 21.58 28.41
N ALA A 20 -28.80 21.28 27.70
CA ALA A 20 -29.10 19.90 27.30
C ALA A 20 -27.84 19.38 26.59
N ALA A 21 -27.19 18.40 27.16
CA ALA A 21 -26.02 17.76 26.57
C ALA A 21 -26.49 17.15 25.26
N SER A 22 -26.29 17.88 24.16
CA SER A 22 -26.51 17.35 22.81
C SER A 22 -25.58 16.16 22.65
N GLY A 23 -26.10 15.01 22.16
CA GLY A 23 -25.29 13.82 21.91
C GLY A 23 -24.10 14.12 20.99
N MET A 24 -23.24 13.15 20.81
CA MET A 24 -22.07 13.27 19.91
C MET A 24 -22.53 13.60 18.48
N ASP A 25 -21.98 14.68 17.94
CA ASP A 25 -22.28 15.11 16.57
C ASP A 25 -21.73 14.09 15.54
N PRO A 26 -22.58 13.48 14.70
CA PRO A 26 -22.13 12.57 13.64
C PRO A 26 -21.14 13.21 12.66
N ALA A 27 -21.18 14.53 12.47
CA ALA A 27 -20.23 15.24 11.62
C ALA A 27 -18.81 15.25 12.21
N VAL A 28 -18.69 15.29 13.53
CA VAL A 28 -17.38 15.16 14.20
C VAL A 28 -16.82 13.75 14.00
N LEU A 29 -17.63 12.72 14.19
CA LEU A 29 -17.23 11.32 13.95
C LEU A 29 -16.77 11.13 12.51
N ARG A 30 -17.50 11.65 11.54
CA ARG A 30 -17.14 11.60 10.12
C ARG A 30 -15.80 12.25 9.85
N ARG A 31 -15.57 13.46 10.37
CA ARG A 31 -14.28 14.18 10.21
C ARG A 31 -13.13 13.43 10.86
N THR A 32 -13.34 12.85 12.04
CA THR A 32 -12.33 12.06 12.75
C THR A 32 -11.89 10.84 11.93
N VAL A 33 -12.87 10.10 11.36
CA VAL A 33 -12.59 8.95 10.50
C VAL A 33 -11.89 9.37 9.21
N ASP A 34 -12.38 10.43 8.56
CA ASP A 34 -11.80 10.93 7.30
C ASP A 34 -10.35 11.36 7.50
N ALA A 35 -10.06 12.23 8.49
CA ALA A 35 -8.71 12.68 8.80
C ALA A 35 -7.77 11.52 9.16
N PHE A 36 -8.25 10.55 9.92
CA PHE A 36 -7.49 9.35 10.25
C PHE A 36 -7.14 8.55 8.99
N LEU A 37 -8.11 8.29 8.13
CA LEU A 37 -7.88 7.52 6.90
C LEU A 37 -6.99 8.29 5.90
N GLN A 38 -7.05 9.62 5.83
CA GLN A 38 -6.11 10.43 5.04
C GLN A 38 -4.66 10.19 5.46
N VAL A 39 -4.39 10.17 6.77
CA VAL A 39 -3.05 9.88 7.29
C VAL A 39 -2.64 8.44 6.99
N GLN A 40 -3.53 7.47 7.22
CA GLN A 40 -3.23 6.05 7.01
C GLN A 40 -3.06 5.66 5.54
N SER A 41 -3.68 6.40 4.62
CA SER A 41 -3.58 6.17 3.18
C SER A 41 -2.49 7.01 2.50
N ALA A 42 -1.75 7.82 3.28
CA ALA A 42 -0.62 8.58 2.76
C ALA A 42 0.44 7.64 2.17
N GLY A 43 0.90 7.93 0.95
CA GLY A 43 1.90 7.12 0.24
C GLY A 43 1.34 5.97 -0.60
N LEU A 44 0.02 5.78 -0.67
CA LEU A 44 -0.57 4.85 -1.63
C LEU A 44 -0.36 5.34 -3.08
N PRO A 45 -0.15 4.40 -4.05
CA PRO A 45 0.24 4.75 -5.42
C PRO A 45 -0.95 5.22 -6.25
N GLY A 46 -1.41 6.46 -6.06
CA GLY A 46 -2.53 7.01 -6.84
C GLY A 46 -3.30 8.10 -6.12
N LYS A 47 -4.40 8.54 -6.74
CA LYS A 47 -5.31 9.51 -6.15
C LYS A 47 -6.24 8.82 -5.17
N VAL A 48 -6.09 9.13 -3.90
CA VAL A 48 -6.95 8.58 -2.83
C VAL A 48 -8.26 9.36 -2.76
N ALA A 49 -9.38 8.63 -2.65
CA ALA A 49 -10.69 9.18 -2.34
C ALA A 49 -11.32 8.37 -1.20
N ILE A 50 -11.72 9.08 -0.14
CA ILE A 50 -12.28 8.49 1.07
C ILE A 50 -13.78 8.79 1.11
N THR A 51 -14.57 7.76 1.34
CA THR A 51 -16.02 7.86 1.56
C THR A 51 -16.35 7.24 2.90
N VAL A 52 -16.75 8.06 3.85
CA VAL A 52 -17.23 7.58 5.16
C VAL A 52 -18.70 7.22 5.03
N GLY A 53 -19.05 6.02 5.46
CA GLY A 53 -20.41 5.49 5.42
C GLY A 53 -21.40 6.28 6.30
N ASN A 54 -22.65 5.84 6.27
CA ASN A 54 -23.67 6.47 7.10
C ASN A 54 -23.44 6.16 8.58
N ILE A 55 -23.53 7.22 9.38
CA ILE A 55 -23.50 7.15 10.84
C ILE A 55 -24.94 7.23 11.32
N ASP A 56 -25.39 6.24 12.08
CA ASP A 56 -26.76 6.23 12.61
C ASP A 56 -26.92 7.37 13.62
N THR A 57 -27.74 8.34 13.26
CA THR A 57 -28.02 9.51 14.11
C THR A 57 -28.82 9.17 15.37
N ARG A 58 -29.39 7.96 15.44
CA ARG A 58 -30.11 7.47 16.62
C ARG A 58 -29.17 6.94 17.70
N MET A 59 -27.86 6.81 17.40
CA MET A 59 -26.87 6.45 18.42
C MET A 59 -26.77 7.57 19.45
N ASN A 60 -27.23 7.31 20.66
CA ASN A 60 -27.17 8.28 21.76
C ASN A 60 -25.80 8.17 22.46
N LEU A 61 -24.77 8.68 21.79
CA LEU A 61 -23.41 8.72 22.33
C LEU A 61 -23.22 10.00 23.14
N ALA A 62 -22.56 9.89 24.28
CA ALA A 62 -22.17 11.06 25.07
C ALA A 62 -21.18 11.93 24.27
N PRO A 63 -21.20 13.27 24.44
CA PRO A 63 -20.24 14.15 23.82
C PRO A 63 -18.80 13.76 24.17
N CYS A 64 -17.91 13.81 23.17
CA CYS A 64 -16.51 13.50 23.32
C CYS A 64 -15.65 14.66 22.77
N PRO A 65 -14.85 15.33 23.61
CA PRO A 65 -14.00 16.43 23.17
C PRO A 65 -12.83 15.96 22.30
N ALA A 66 -12.34 14.72 22.49
CA ALA A 66 -11.20 14.16 21.77
C ALA A 66 -11.49 12.71 21.36
N PRO A 67 -12.30 12.47 20.29
CA PRO A 67 -12.53 11.13 19.79
C PRO A 67 -11.29 10.63 19.06
N GLU A 68 -10.88 9.38 19.35
CA GLU A 68 -9.72 8.72 18.75
C GLU A 68 -10.16 7.66 17.75
N ALA A 69 -9.68 7.77 16.50
CA ALA A 69 -9.91 6.75 15.48
C ALA A 69 -8.78 5.71 15.47
N PHE A 70 -9.12 4.46 15.21
CA PHE A 70 -8.16 3.36 15.10
C PHE A 70 -8.63 2.31 14.08
N LEU A 71 -7.68 1.56 13.53
CA LEU A 71 -7.97 0.36 12.73
C LEU A 71 -7.98 -0.87 13.64
N MET A 72 -8.86 -1.80 13.32
CA MET A 72 -8.83 -3.11 13.96
C MET A 72 -7.57 -3.88 13.52
N PRO A 73 -7.00 -4.73 14.39
CA PRO A 73 -5.86 -5.57 14.01
C PRO A 73 -6.16 -6.37 12.73
N GLY A 74 -5.25 -6.31 11.76
CA GLY A 74 -5.40 -6.97 10.46
C GLY A 74 -6.24 -6.23 9.43
N SER A 75 -6.87 -5.11 9.77
CA SER A 75 -7.58 -4.26 8.80
C SER A 75 -6.59 -3.48 7.92
N LYS A 76 -6.99 -3.24 6.67
CA LYS A 76 -6.22 -2.43 5.72
C LYS A 76 -6.82 -1.02 5.65
N ALA A 77 -5.95 -0.02 5.46
CA ALA A 77 -6.37 1.37 5.29
C ALA A 77 -6.79 1.71 3.84
N TRP A 78 -7.20 0.73 3.04
CA TRP A 78 -7.65 0.89 1.66
C TRP A 78 -8.77 -0.10 1.33
N GLY A 79 -9.57 0.21 0.28
CA GLY A 79 -10.77 -0.54 -0.05
C GLY A 79 -11.85 -0.36 1.02
N LYS A 80 -12.74 -1.34 1.14
CA LYS A 80 -13.74 -1.37 2.20
C LYS A 80 -13.07 -1.67 3.53
N THR A 81 -13.25 -0.77 4.50
CA THR A 81 -12.66 -0.89 5.83
C THR A 81 -13.65 -0.45 6.91
N THR A 82 -13.38 -0.85 8.14
CA THR A 82 -14.14 -0.43 9.32
C THR A 82 -13.17 0.25 10.28
N VAL A 83 -13.49 1.50 10.62
CA VAL A 83 -12.71 2.30 11.56
C VAL A 83 -13.43 2.33 12.89
N GLY A 84 -12.74 1.95 13.96
CA GLY A 84 -13.21 2.16 15.32
C GLY A 84 -12.98 3.61 15.71
N VAL A 85 -13.95 4.22 16.39
CA VAL A 85 -13.79 5.51 17.07
C VAL A 85 -14.14 5.32 18.52
N ARG A 86 -13.24 5.70 19.41
CA ARG A 86 -13.42 5.59 20.85
C ARG A 86 -13.32 6.94 21.54
N CYS A 87 -14.05 7.06 22.62
CA CYS A 87 -13.91 8.12 23.59
C CYS A 87 -13.44 7.53 24.91
N ALA A 88 -12.44 8.15 25.54
CA ALA A 88 -11.93 7.73 26.85
C ALA A 88 -12.59 8.51 28.00
N ALA A 89 -12.92 9.79 27.77
CA ALA A 89 -13.52 10.68 28.77
C ALA A 89 -14.39 11.75 28.06
N PRO A 90 -15.44 12.25 28.71
CA PRO A 90 -15.92 12.01 30.07
C PRO A 90 -16.68 10.68 30.22
N ALA A 91 -17.24 10.14 29.12
CA ALA A 91 -17.94 8.87 29.09
C ALA A 91 -17.24 7.94 28.09
N GLN A 92 -16.99 6.71 28.51
CA GLN A 92 -16.35 5.71 27.65
C GLN A 92 -17.36 5.10 26.67
N TRP A 93 -17.02 5.15 25.39
CA TRP A 93 -17.77 4.46 24.34
C TRP A 93 -16.85 4.13 23.16
N THR A 94 -17.26 3.17 22.35
CA THR A 94 -16.61 2.81 21.09
C THR A 94 -17.69 2.53 20.05
N VAL A 95 -17.50 3.06 18.85
CA VAL A 95 -18.34 2.81 17.69
C VAL A 95 -17.51 2.39 16.49
N TYR A 96 -18.11 1.62 15.58
CA TYR A 96 -17.47 1.14 14.39
C TYR A 96 -18.15 1.74 13.17
N ILE A 97 -17.39 2.47 12.37
CA ILE A 97 -17.90 3.22 11.22
C ILE A 97 -17.29 2.61 9.96
N GLN A 98 -18.16 2.22 9.03
CA GLN A 98 -17.72 1.73 7.73
C GLN A 98 -17.21 2.88 6.87
N ALA A 99 -16.13 2.64 6.15
CA ALA A 99 -15.57 3.56 5.18
C ALA A 99 -15.07 2.80 3.95
N ASN A 100 -14.97 3.51 2.84
CA ASN A 100 -14.36 3.01 1.62
C ASN A 100 -13.25 3.98 1.20
N VAL A 101 -12.05 3.45 1.03
CA VAL A 101 -10.89 4.18 0.54
C VAL A 101 -10.58 3.65 -0.84
N SER A 102 -10.86 4.39 -1.91
CA SER A 102 -10.49 4.04 -3.27
C SER A 102 -9.18 4.70 -3.66
N VAL A 103 -8.40 4.02 -4.48
CA VAL A 103 -7.08 4.49 -4.96
C VAL A 103 -7.09 4.44 -6.47
N LEU A 104 -7.39 5.57 -7.10
CA LEU A 104 -7.36 5.69 -8.57
C LEU A 104 -5.92 5.83 -9.02
N GLY A 105 -5.41 4.82 -9.70
CA GLY A 105 -4.03 4.76 -10.17
C GLY A 105 -3.89 4.02 -11.48
N ASN A 106 -2.67 4.06 -12.03
CA ASN A 106 -2.33 3.34 -13.25
C ASN A 106 -1.93 1.89 -12.91
N TYR A 107 -2.32 0.97 -13.78
CA TYR A 107 -1.89 -0.41 -13.74
C TYR A 107 -1.60 -0.92 -15.14
N ILE A 108 -0.86 -2.01 -15.24
CA ILE A 108 -0.47 -2.62 -16.52
C ILE A 108 -1.41 -3.76 -16.83
N ALA A 109 -1.94 -3.76 -18.06
CA ALA A 109 -2.76 -4.82 -18.62
C ALA A 109 -2.15 -5.35 -19.92
N ALA A 110 -2.49 -6.56 -20.29
CA ALA A 110 -2.12 -7.13 -21.59
C ALA A 110 -2.87 -6.40 -22.72
N ALA A 111 -2.17 -5.79 -23.66
CA ALA A 111 -2.77 -5.19 -24.86
C ALA A 111 -3.19 -6.25 -25.87
N THR A 112 -2.45 -7.36 -25.92
CA THR A 112 -2.70 -8.52 -26.77
C THR A 112 -2.63 -9.80 -25.93
N PRO A 113 -3.16 -10.93 -26.39
CA PRO A 113 -3.01 -12.20 -25.68
C PRO A 113 -1.53 -12.56 -25.46
N LEU A 114 -1.17 -12.96 -24.24
CA LEU A 114 0.18 -13.39 -23.87
C LEU A 114 0.21 -14.89 -23.69
N SER A 115 1.15 -15.56 -24.38
CA SER A 115 1.35 -17.00 -24.26
C SER A 115 2.20 -17.34 -23.03
N GLN A 116 1.86 -18.44 -22.38
CA GLN A 116 2.63 -18.98 -21.26
C GLN A 116 4.11 -19.20 -21.65
N GLY A 117 5.03 -18.82 -20.79
CA GLY A 117 6.46 -19.06 -20.94
C GLY A 117 7.18 -18.13 -21.93
N GLN A 118 6.47 -17.35 -22.72
CA GLN A 118 7.07 -16.40 -23.67
C GLN A 118 7.46 -15.10 -22.98
N PRO A 119 8.61 -14.49 -23.34
CA PRO A 119 8.98 -13.15 -22.86
C PRO A 119 7.94 -12.12 -23.26
N ILE A 120 7.53 -11.31 -22.32
CA ILE A 120 6.57 -10.23 -22.53
C ILE A 120 7.31 -9.01 -23.09
N LEU A 121 6.85 -8.54 -24.26
CA LEU A 121 7.38 -7.37 -24.92
C LEU A 121 6.62 -6.11 -24.51
N GLU A 122 7.28 -4.96 -24.54
CA GLU A 122 6.64 -3.68 -24.18
C GLU A 122 5.43 -3.36 -25.08
N SER A 123 5.49 -3.72 -26.38
CA SER A 123 4.39 -3.52 -27.35
C SER A 123 3.12 -4.31 -27.00
N GLN A 124 3.24 -5.33 -26.15
CA GLN A 124 2.12 -6.16 -25.72
C GLN A 124 1.45 -5.64 -24.45
N LEU A 125 1.90 -4.49 -23.92
CA LEU A 125 1.47 -3.91 -22.66
C LEU A 125 0.72 -2.61 -22.88
N ALA A 126 -0.40 -2.45 -22.18
CA ALA A 126 -1.16 -1.22 -22.10
C ALA A 126 -1.18 -0.71 -20.65
N THR A 127 -1.01 0.60 -20.48
CA THR A 127 -1.27 1.25 -19.20
C THR A 127 -2.76 1.61 -19.16
N GLN A 128 -3.44 1.17 -18.12
CA GLN A 128 -4.85 1.48 -17.86
C GLN A 128 -4.98 2.18 -16.51
N GLN A 129 -6.07 2.94 -16.34
CA GLN A 129 -6.38 3.61 -15.08
C GLN A 129 -7.62 2.99 -14.46
N GLY A 130 -7.60 2.78 -13.15
CA GLY A 130 -8.71 2.22 -12.41
C GLY A 130 -8.50 2.28 -10.91
N ASP A 131 -9.49 1.80 -10.16
CA ASP A 131 -9.38 1.69 -8.71
C ASP A 131 -8.53 0.46 -8.34
N LEU A 132 -7.30 0.72 -7.91
CA LEU A 132 -6.33 -0.32 -7.53
C LEU A 132 -6.81 -1.18 -6.35
N THR A 133 -7.75 -0.68 -5.55
CA THR A 133 -8.29 -1.42 -4.40
C THR A 133 -9.22 -2.57 -4.79
N THR A 134 -9.75 -2.54 -6.01
CA THR A 134 -10.58 -3.60 -6.59
C THR A 134 -9.78 -4.65 -7.33
N LEU A 135 -8.49 -4.37 -7.58
CA LEU A 135 -7.57 -5.25 -8.28
C LEU A 135 -6.79 -6.15 -7.30
N PRO A 136 -6.21 -7.26 -7.76
CA PRO A 136 -5.34 -8.09 -6.95
C PRO A 136 -4.16 -7.29 -6.36
N ALA A 137 -3.74 -7.63 -5.14
CA ALA A 137 -2.69 -6.91 -4.42
C ALA A 137 -1.33 -6.87 -5.13
N SER A 138 -1.07 -7.86 -6.01
CA SER A 138 0.19 -8.00 -6.76
C SER A 138 0.14 -7.38 -8.15
N ILE A 139 -0.78 -6.44 -8.41
CA ILE A 139 -0.92 -5.82 -9.73
C ILE A 139 0.34 -5.03 -10.12
N ALA A 140 0.77 -5.16 -11.38
CA ALA A 140 1.85 -4.37 -11.93
C ALA A 140 1.38 -2.93 -12.19
N THR A 141 2.13 -1.95 -11.71
CA THR A 141 1.84 -0.52 -11.89
C THR A 141 2.81 0.16 -12.86
N ASP A 142 3.89 -0.51 -13.22
CA ASP A 142 4.91 -0.03 -14.16
C ASP A 142 5.25 -1.14 -15.17
N LYS A 143 5.42 -0.78 -16.43
CA LYS A 143 5.84 -1.68 -17.51
C LYS A 143 7.20 -2.32 -17.23
N ALA A 144 8.13 -1.59 -16.60
CA ALA A 144 9.45 -2.09 -16.25
C ALA A 144 9.40 -3.32 -15.30
N GLN A 145 8.33 -3.46 -14.52
CA GLN A 145 8.11 -4.62 -13.66
C GLN A 145 7.75 -5.89 -14.44
N VAL A 146 7.35 -5.75 -15.71
CA VAL A 146 6.75 -6.82 -16.52
C VAL A 146 7.60 -7.19 -17.74
N VAL A 147 8.17 -6.17 -18.40
CA VAL A 147 8.97 -6.36 -19.64
C VAL A 147 10.11 -7.33 -19.41
N GLY A 148 10.28 -8.27 -20.35
CA GLY A 148 11.31 -9.32 -20.29
C GLY A 148 11.01 -10.49 -19.36
N ARG A 149 9.95 -10.40 -18.56
CA ARG A 149 9.46 -11.55 -17.77
C ARG A 149 8.56 -12.44 -18.62
N SER A 150 8.27 -13.64 -18.15
CA SER A 150 7.29 -14.53 -18.74
C SER A 150 6.18 -14.86 -17.76
N SER A 151 4.97 -15.07 -18.26
CA SER A 151 3.87 -15.53 -17.44
C SER A 151 3.89 -17.06 -17.29
N ASN A 152 3.52 -17.55 -16.10
CA ASN A 152 3.34 -18.98 -15.86
C ASN A 152 1.97 -19.50 -16.32
N VAL A 153 1.10 -18.64 -16.85
CA VAL A 153 -0.21 -18.94 -17.44
C VAL A 153 -0.41 -18.10 -18.69
N SER A 154 -1.29 -18.56 -19.59
CA SER A 154 -1.74 -17.70 -20.71
C SER A 154 -2.65 -16.60 -20.19
N ILE A 155 -2.51 -15.37 -20.73
CA ILE A 155 -3.23 -14.18 -20.30
C ILE A 155 -3.96 -13.60 -21.50
N SER A 156 -5.26 -13.37 -21.36
CA SER A 156 -6.09 -12.74 -22.41
C SER A 156 -5.84 -11.24 -22.49
N ALA A 157 -6.07 -10.65 -23.66
CA ALA A 157 -6.05 -9.20 -23.84
C ALA A 157 -7.00 -8.51 -22.85
N GLY A 158 -6.63 -7.33 -22.36
CA GLY A 158 -7.38 -6.54 -21.37
C GLY A 158 -7.20 -7.01 -19.92
N THR A 159 -6.56 -8.16 -19.68
CA THR A 159 -6.37 -8.69 -18.32
C THR A 159 -5.26 -7.91 -17.58
N PRO A 160 -5.51 -7.43 -16.35
CA PRO A 160 -4.48 -6.83 -15.50
C PRO A 160 -3.36 -7.82 -15.17
N LEU A 161 -2.10 -7.37 -15.24
CA LEU A 161 -0.94 -8.22 -15.03
C LEU A 161 -0.54 -8.28 -13.58
N ARG A 162 -0.43 -9.49 -13.05
CA ARG A 162 -0.06 -9.78 -11.67
C ARG A 162 1.40 -10.19 -11.57
N LEU A 163 2.16 -9.54 -10.70
CA LEU A 163 3.58 -9.83 -10.51
C LEU A 163 3.85 -11.25 -9.96
N ASP A 164 2.92 -11.80 -9.18
CA ASP A 164 3.02 -13.15 -8.61
C ASP A 164 2.82 -14.27 -9.65
N THR A 165 2.26 -13.97 -10.82
CA THR A 165 2.15 -14.90 -11.94
C THR A 165 3.32 -14.78 -12.94
N LEU A 166 4.21 -13.81 -12.73
CA LEU A 166 5.35 -13.57 -13.61
C LEU A 166 6.63 -14.21 -13.07
N ARG A 167 7.43 -14.72 -13.98
CA ARG A 167 8.76 -15.27 -13.70
C ARG A 167 9.81 -14.48 -14.44
N SER A 168 10.91 -14.16 -13.79
CA SER A 168 12.06 -13.56 -14.46
C SER A 168 12.73 -14.63 -15.34
N GLN A 169 13.05 -14.28 -16.58
CA GLN A 169 13.80 -15.15 -17.47
C GLN A 169 15.24 -15.29 -16.95
N PRO A 170 15.81 -16.49 -16.98
CA PRO A 170 17.20 -16.66 -16.62
C PRO A 170 18.10 -16.00 -17.68
N VAL A 171 19.00 -15.13 -17.23
CA VAL A 171 20.05 -14.51 -18.07
C VAL A 171 21.34 -15.34 -18.07
N VAL A 172 21.44 -16.28 -17.12
CA VAL A 172 22.49 -17.28 -17.02
C VAL A 172 21.83 -18.64 -16.90
N LEU A 173 22.21 -19.57 -17.77
CA LEU A 173 21.69 -20.94 -17.79
C LEU A 173 22.67 -21.90 -17.11
N ASN A 174 22.14 -22.96 -16.49
CA ASN A 174 22.97 -24.06 -15.98
C ASN A 174 23.81 -24.66 -17.09
N GLY A 175 25.09 -24.82 -16.83
CA GLY A 175 26.06 -25.34 -17.81
C GLY A 175 26.60 -24.30 -18.79
N GLN A 176 26.08 -23.08 -18.80
CA GLN A 176 26.55 -22.01 -19.68
C GLN A 176 27.95 -21.53 -19.25
N MET A 177 28.82 -21.27 -20.24
CA MET A 177 30.05 -20.51 -20.03
C MET A 177 29.70 -19.05 -19.81
N VAL A 178 30.15 -18.51 -18.70
CA VAL A 178 29.88 -17.12 -18.26
C VAL A 178 31.19 -16.39 -18.01
N LYS A 179 31.12 -15.08 -18.16
CA LYS A 179 32.25 -14.18 -17.87
C LYS A 179 32.12 -13.66 -16.44
N LEU A 180 33.01 -14.10 -15.56
CA LEU A 180 33.17 -13.54 -14.23
C LEU A 180 33.80 -12.16 -14.35
N VAL A 181 33.18 -11.15 -13.78
CA VAL A 181 33.67 -9.77 -13.81
C VAL A 181 33.76 -9.26 -12.38
N THR A 182 34.93 -8.81 -12.01
CA THR A 182 35.15 -8.09 -10.76
C THR A 182 35.71 -6.73 -11.09
N ALA A 183 35.11 -5.67 -10.56
CA ALA A 183 35.53 -4.31 -10.75
C ALA A 183 35.84 -3.66 -9.40
N GLY A 184 36.98 -3.00 -9.28
CA GLY A 184 37.37 -2.19 -8.13
C GLY A 184 37.85 -0.81 -8.58
N SER A 185 38.28 0.01 -7.64
CA SER A 185 38.78 1.35 -7.94
C SER A 185 40.04 1.27 -8.86
N GLY A 186 39.84 1.56 -10.15
CA GLY A 186 40.90 1.61 -11.15
C GLY A 186 41.28 0.28 -11.82
N PHE A 187 40.57 -0.84 -11.55
CA PHE A 187 40.83 -2.11 -12.22
C PHE A 187 39.57 -2.90 -12.52
N ARG A 188 39.65 -3.74 -13.55
CA ARG A 188 38.61 -4.74 -13.88
C ARG A 188 39.30 -6.07 -14.18
N ILE A 189 38.93 -7.12 -13.47
CA ILE A 189 39.42 -8.47 -13.70
C ILE A 189 38.29 -9.27 -14.34
N THR A 190 38.62 -10.04 -15.36
CA THR A 190 37.69 -10.96 -16.02
C THR A 190 38.28 -12.36 -16.03
N ALA A 191 37.41 -13.34 -15.76
CA ALA A 191 37.72 -14.76 -15.84
C ALA A 191 36.55 -15.48 -16.47
N GLU A 192 36.73 -16.69 -16.95
CA GLU A 192 35.67 -17.53 -17.44
C GLU A 192 35.33 -18.63 -16.44
N GLY A 193 34.07 -19.08 -16.47
CA GLY A 193 33.63 -20.18 -15.65
C GLY A 193 32.33 -20.77 -16.17
N LYS A 194 31.93 -21.91 -15.64
CA LYS A 194 30.72 -22.63 -16.01
C LYS A 194 29.68 -22.44 -14.90
N ALA A 195 28.52 -21.86 -15.24
CA ALA A 195 27.40 -21.73 -14.31
C ALA A 195 26.86 -23.10 -13.90
N ILE A 196 26.56 -23.28 -12.60
CA ILE A 196 26.04 -24.55 -12.07
C ILE A 196 24.56 -24.49 -11.70
N ALA A 197 23.90 -23.34 -11.95
CA ALA A 197 22.47 -23.14 -11.80
C ALA A 197 21.96 -22.08 -12.78
N ASN A 198 20.64 -22.07 -13.03
CA ASN A 198 19.99 -20.96 -13.71
C ASN A 198 19.91 -19.76 -12.78
N ALA A 199 20.06 -18.54 -13.32
CA ALA A 199 19.85 -17.32 -12.59
C ALA A 199 19.26 -16.21 -13.46
N ALA A 200 18.26 -15.52 -12.95
CA ALA A 200 17.75 -14.30 -13.56
C ALA A 200 18.68 -13.11 -13.21
N GLU A 201 18.49 -12.02 -13.91
CA GLU A 201 19.26 -10.80 -13.65
C GLU A 201 19.14 -10.33 -12.19
N GLY A 202 20.26 -10.01 -11.58
CA GLY A 202 20.33 -9.62 -10.17
C GLY A 202 20.31 -10.79 -9.17
N GLN A 203 20.13 -12.04 -9.60
CA GLN A 203 20.19 -13.20 -8.72
C GLN A 203 21.61 -13.69 -8.53
N VAL A 204 21.87 -14.25 -7.35
CA VAL A 204 23.15 -14.92 -7.06
C VAL A 204 23.22 -16.25 -7.80
N VAL A 205 24.32 -16.46 -8.50
CA VAL A 205 24.63 -17.71 -9.20
C VAL A 205 26.00 -18.22 -8.80
N GLN A 206 26.13 -19.53 -8.69
CA GLN A 206 27.42 -20.19 -8.49
C GLN A 206 28.02 -20.56 -9.84
N VAL A 207 29.30 -20.27 -10.00
CA VAL A 207 30.07 -20.52 -11.19
C VAL A 207 31.32 -21.33 -10.83
N ARG A 208 31.54 -22.45 -11.54
CA ARG A 208 32.73 -23.25 -11.39
C ARG A 208 33.84 -22.74 -12.32
N THR A 209 34.96 -22.36 -11.77
CA THR A 209 36.15 -21.93 -12.54
C THR A 209 36.86 -23.15 -13.15
N PRO A 210 37.71 -22.98 -14.20
CA PRO A 210 38.52 -24.06 -14.77
C PRO A 210 39.40 -24.75 -13.72
N GLY A 211 39.84 -24.09 -12.67
CA GLY A 211 40.57 -24.65 -11.55
C GLY A 211 39.72 -25.44 -10.54
N GLY A 212 38.42 -25.71 -10.84
CA GLY A 212 37.53 -26.52 -10.03
C GLY A 212 36.91 -25.78 -8.81
N ARG A 213 37.29 -24.55 -8.51
CA ARG A 213 36.72 -23.75 -7.40
C ARG A 213 35.37 -23.16 -7.80
N SER A 214 34.43 -23.11 -6.84
CA SER A 214 33.15 -22.44 -7.02
C SER A 214 33.22 -21.00 -6.50
N VAL A 215 32.71 -20.06 -7.31
CA VAL A 215 32.65 -18.64 -6.99
C VAL A 215 31.17 -18.23 -7.10
N SER A 216 30.68 -17.47 -6.13
CA SER A 216 29.33 -16.89 -6.18
C SER A 216 29.39 -15.45 -6.67
N GLY A 217 28.46 -15.05 -7.53
CA GLY A 217 28.32 -13.69 -8.02
C GLY A 217 26.91 -13.39 -8.46
N ILE A 218 26.65 -12.16 -8.84
CA ILE A 218 25.35 -11.66 -9.28
C ILE A 218 25.25 -11.83 -10.82
N ALA A 219 24.24 -12.53 -11.29
CA ALA A 219 23.98 -12.71 -12.72
C ALA A 219 23.58 -11.37 -13.37
N ARG A 220 24.18 -11.07 -14.53
CA ARG A 220 23.92 -9.90 -15.36
C ARG A 220 23.59 -10.33 -16.78
N ALA A 221 22.88 -9.45 -17.50
CA ALA A 221 22.59 -9.68 -18.91
C ALA A 221 23.87 -9.98 -19.73
N GLY A 222 23.73 -10.73 -20.83
CA GLY A 222 24.84 -11.09 -21.70
C GLY A 222 25.77 -12.19 -21.13
N GLY A 223 25.29 -13.00 -20.19
CA GLY A 223 26.07 -14.14 -19.64
C GLY A 223 27.25 -13.67 -18.77
N GLN A 224 27.11 -12.53 -18.12
CA GLN A 224 28.11 -12.01 -17.18
C GLN A 224 27.70 -12.35 -15.75
N VAL A 225 28.68 -12.53 -14.89
CA VAL A 225 28.49 -12.71 -13.44
C VAL A 225 29.42 -11.77 -12.71
N GLU A 226 28.85 -10.83 -11.99
CA GLU A 226 29.56 -9.84 -11.19
C GLU A 226 29.92 -10.45 -9.84
N VAL A 227 31.22 -10.46 -9.53
CA VAL A 227 31.74 -11.01 -8.27
C VAL A 227 32.19 -9.84 -7.40
N ALA A 228 31.64 -9.75 -6.20
CA ALA A 228 32.09 -8.80 -5.20
C ALA A 228 33.42 -9.27 -4.56
N PHE A 229 34.25 -8.31 -4.15
CA PHE A 229 35.44 -8.59 -3.35
C PHE A 229 35.08 -8.91 -1.91
#